data_993773da7ad7386af2788c321b620bbf
#
_entry.id   993773da7ad7386af2788c321b620bbf
#
_cell.length_a   1.000
_cell.length_b   1.000
_cell.length_c   1.000
_cell.angle_alpha   90.00
_cell.angle_beta   90.00
_cell.angle_gamma   90.00
#
_symmetry.space_group_name_H-M   'P 1'
#
loop_
_entity.id
_entity.type
_entity.pdbx_description
1 polymer ?
#
loop_
_entity_poly.entity_id
_entity_poly.type
_entity_poly.pdbx_seq_one_letter_code
_entity_poly.pdbx_strand_id
1 'polypeptide(L)'
;MAEMLGVDSKTVKNYLSAGGKKEKIKNKVNSPMLQQYRTQLLEGIQQFPDDSRTQIRERFKREYMYLYRHDKKWLFNNLPINQIKGKPKATVDWESRDCEYYSKIKRLYEELIMLDKPVRITISVIGKRLGILSNLEKHLDKLPQTKKLLTDVTETTQQFQIRRCCTIINQMLREREPVSLWKVQRIGAVKSHHFYEIKPYLEAYINMKQEVDNYELTTS
;
A
#
# COMPACT_ATOMS: atom_id res chain seq x y z
N MET A 1 -45.47 -9.63 18.22
CA MET A 1 -44.34 -8.70 18.51
C MET A 1 -43.11 -8.97 17.66
N ALA A 2 -42.65 -10.19 17.45
CA ALA A 2 -41.51 -10.50 16.54
C ALA A 2 -41.83 -10.12 15.11
N GLU A 3 -43.01 -10.42 14.59
CA GLU A 3 -43.45 -10.05 13.21
C GLU A 3 -43.58 -8.53 13.00
N MET A 4 -43.99 -7.78 14.05
CA MET A 4 -44.10 -6.33 13.98
C MET A 4 -42.72 -5.62 13.92
N LEU A 5 -41.66 -6.27 14.38
CA LEU A 5 -40.29 -5.72 14.45
C LEU A 5 -39.41 -6.28 13.32
N GLY A 6 -39.91 -7.19 12.47
CA GLY A 6 -39.15 -7.82 11.40
C GLY A 6 -37.92 -8.61 11.87
N VAL A 7 -37.94 -9.14 13.12
CA VAL A 7 -36.83 -9.88 13.70
C VAL A 7 -37.27 -11.29 14.11
N ASP A 8 -36.34 -12.24 14.07
CA ASP A 8 -36.60 -13.62 14.43
C ASP A 8 -37.07 -13.75 15.89
N SER A 9 -38.07 -14.64 16.13
CA SER A 9 -38.69 -14.87 17.44
C SER A 9 -37.68 -15.28 18.50
N LYS A 10 -36.59 -15.95 18.13
CA LYS A 10 -35.49 -16.35 19.01
C LYS A 10 -34.68 -15.14 19.47
N THR A 11 -34.51 -14.13 18.60
CA THR A 11 -33.86 -12.88 18.95
C THR A 11 -34.67 -12.09 19.98
N VAL A 12 -36.00 -11.98 19.78
CA VAL A 12 -36.90 -11.34 20.76
C VAL A 12 -36.89 -12.06 22.12
N LYS A 13 -36.94 -13.41 22.14
CA LYS A 13 -36.80 -14.19 23.35
C LYS A 13 -35.49 -13.96 24.09
N ASN A 14 -34.40 -13.89 23.36
CA ASN A 14 -33.08 -13.61 23.93
C ASN A 14 -33.00 -12.21 24.55
N TYR A 15 -33.59 -11.18 23.91
CA TYR A 15 -33.65 -9.84 24.47
C TYR A 15 -34.55 -9.74 25.69
N LEU A 16 -35.72 -10.41 25.71
CA LEU A 16 -36.61 -10.43 26.85
C LEU A 16 -36.04 -11.23 28.04
N SER A 17 -35.28 -12.30 27.76
CA SER A 17 -34.56 -13.07 28.82
C SER A 17 -33.27 -12.35 29.28
N ALA A 18 -32.69 -11.42 28.48
CA ALA A 18 -31.52 -10.62 28.89
C ALA A 18 -31.89 -9.42 29.82
N GLY A 19 -33.17 -9.09 29.97
CA GLY A 19 -33.67 -8.06 30.89
C GLY A 19 -33.46 -8.37 32.36
N GLY A 20 -33.21 -9.63 32.71
CA GLY A 20 -32.66 -10.04 34.00
C GLY A 20 -31.14 -10.11 33.84
N LYS A 21 -30.40 -9.08 34.26
CA LYS A 21 -28.96 -9.22 34.51
C LYS A 21 -28.79 -10.43 35.40
N LYS A 22 -28.45 -11.61 34.83
CA LYS A 22 -27.86 -12.68 35.62
C LYS A 22 -26.62 -12.03 36.26
N GLU A 23 -26.73 -11.70 37.56
CA GLU A 23 -25.55 -11.41 38.35
C GLU A 23 -24.60 -12.58 38.08
N LYS A 24 -23.49 -12.28 37.38
CA LYS A 24 -22.41 -13.24 37.25
C LYS A 24 -22.06 -13.61 38.68
N ILE A 25 -22.43 -14.82 39.09
CA ILE A 25 -22.00 -15.39 40.37
C ILE A 25 -20.50 -15.18 40.36
N LYS A 26 -20.02 -14.19 41.11
CA LYS A 26 -18.58 -13.98 41.36
C LYS A 26 -18.17 -15.28 42.05
N ASN A 27 -17.57 -16.19 41.32
CA ASN A 27 -17.01 -17.40 41.87
C ASN A 27 -16.23 -17.00 43.12
N LYS A 28 -16.68 -17.47 44.31
CA LYS A 28 -16.05 -17.15 45.58
C LYS A 28 -14.58 -17.48 45.42
N VAL A 29 -13.72 -16.47 45.41
CA VAL A 29 -12.29 -16.67 45.26
C VAL A 29 -11.83 -17.52 46.42
N ASN A 30 -11.31 -18.69 46.12
CA ASN A 30 -10.76 -19.57 47.18
C ASN A 30 -9.50 -18.92 47.74
N SER A 31 -9.62 -18.22 48.86
CA SER A 31 -8.57 -17.42 49.47
C SER A 31 -7.28 -18.22 49.76
N PRO A 32 -7.32 -19.47 50.25
CA PRO A 32 -6.14 -20.30 50.44
C PRO A 32 -5.42 -20.58 49.09
N MET A 33 -6.16 -20.93 48.05
CA MET A 33 -5.63 -21.24 46.74
C MET A 33 -5.01 -19.98 46.07
N LEU A 34 -5.63 -18.81 46.29
CA LEU A 34 -5.09 -17.56 45.84
C LEU A 34 -3.70 -17.27 46.43
N GLN A 35 -3.56 -17.46 47.73
CA GLN A 35 -2.30 -17.28 48.43
C GLN A 35 -1.24 -18.27 47.96
N GLN A 36 -1.63 -19.55 47.84
CA GLN A 36 -0.74 -20.59 47.34
C GLN A 36 -0.14 -20.22 45.95
N TYR A 37 -1.00 -19.80 45.01
CA TYR A 37 -0.52 -19.43 43.65
C TYR A 37 0.30 -18.15 43.63
N ARG A 38 0.00 -17.21 44.52
CA ARG A 38 0.89 -16.04 44.69
C ARG A 38 2.29 -16.44 45.14
N THR A 39 2.40 -17.28 46.17
CA THR A 39 3.68 -17.78 46.69
C THR A 39 4.45 -18.54 45.60
N GLN A 40 3.82 -19.49 44.94
CA GLN A 40 4.45 -20.30 43.89
C GLN A 40 4.94 -19.43 42.74
N LEU A 41 4.18 -18.40 42.33
CA LEU A 41 4.61 -17.49 41.26
C LEU A 41 5.79 -16.60 41.71
N LEU A 42 5.81 -16.11 42.96
CA LEU A 42 6.92 -15.33 43.49
C LEU A 42 8.21 -16.15 43.60
N GLU A 43 8.10 -17.36 44.10
CA GLU A 43 9.23 -18.31 44.17
C GLU A 43 9.78 -18.61 42.78
N GLY A 44 8.87 -18.80 41.79
CA GLY A 44 9.26 -18.98 40.40
C GLY A 44 9.96 -17.78 39.80
N ILE A 45 9.51 -16.57 40.08
CA ILE A 45 10.17 -15.33 39.62
C ILE A 45 11.54 -15.18 40.26
N GLN A 46 11.70 -15.53 41.54
CA GLN A 46 12.99 -15.51 42.23
C GLN A 46 13.96 -16.57 41.69
N GLN A 47 13.44 -17.73 41.32
CA GLN A 47 14.26 -18.82 40.77
C GLN A 47 14.74 -18.51 39.35
N PHE A 48 13.97 -17.74 38.59
CA PHE A 48 14.27 -17.38 37.20
C PHE A 48 14.24 -15.85 36.99
N PRO A 49 15.21 -15.10 37.55
CA PRO A 49 15.20 -13.65 37.57
C PRO A 49 15.33 -13.03 36.17
N ASP A 50 15.96 -13.73 35.22
CA ASP A 50 16.17 -13.28 33.85
C ASP A 50 15.01 -13.60 32.90
N ASP A 51 14.02 -14.37 33.37
CA ASP A 51 12.88 -14.74 32.54
C ASP A 51 11.98 -13.51 32.25
N SER A 52 11.60 -13.40 31.00
CA SER A 52 10.59 -12.43 30.57
C SER A 52 9.19 -12.81 31.08
N ARG A 53 8.25 -11.84 31.10
CA ARG A 53 6.83 -12.11 31.44
C ARG A 53 6.23 -13.28 30.67
N THR A 54 6.62 -13.45 29.42
CA THR A 54 6.14 -14.55 28.56
C THR A 54 6.70 -15.88 29.04
N GLN A 55 7.96 -15.96 29.38
CA GLN A 55 8.59 -17.18 29.90
C GLN A 55 8.01 -17.57 31.26
N ILE A 56 7.85 -16.60 32.18
CA ILE A 56 7.16 -16.83 33.46
C ILE A 56 5.73 -17.36 33.24
N ARG A 57 4.97 -16.78 32.31
CA ARG A 57 3.62 -17.27 31.96
C ARG A 57 3.64 -18.71 31.41
N GLU A 58 4.63 -19.07 30.63
CA GLU A 58 4.75 -20.42 30.06
C GLU A 58 5.13 -21.45 31.13
N ARG A 59 6.07 -21.13 32.03
CA ARG A 59 6.51 -22.01 33.10
C ARG A 59 5.41 -22.23 34.18
N PHE A 60 4.74 -21.16 34.56
CA PHE A 60 3.75 -21.12 35.62
C PHE A 60 2.34 -20.83 35.05
N LYS A 61 1.99 -21.51 33.96
CA LYS A 61 0.76 -21.24 33.19
C LYS A 61 -0.52 -21.34 34.07
N ARG A 62 -0.59 -22.33 34.96
CA ARG A 62 -1.76 -22.57 35.81
C ARG A 62 -1.93 -21.43 36.82
N GLU A 63 -0.88 -21.11 37.55
CA GLU A 63 -0.81 -20.08 38.57
C GLU A 63 -1.07 -18.72 37.97
N TYR A 64 -0.37 -18.40 36.85
CA TYR A 64 -0.54 -17.18 36.11
C TYR A 64 -1.98 -16.97 35.63
N MET A 65 -2.61 -17.98 35.02
CA MET A 65 -3.97 -17.87 34.48
C MET A 65 -5.01 -17.74 35.60
N TYR A 66 -4.81 -18.39 36.74
CA TYR A 66 -5.68 -18.24 37.90
C TYR A 66 -5.59 -16.83 38.48
N LEU A 67 -4.38 -16.33 38.71
CA LEU A 67 -4.13 -14.96 39.21
C LEU A 67 -4.63 -13.90 38.22
N TYR A 68 -4.44 -14.10 36.92
CA TYR A 68 -4.97 -13.20 35.90
C TYR A 68 -6.49 -13.03 35.96
N ARG A 69 -7.22 -14.10 36.30
CA ARG A 69 -8.69 -14.10 36.43
C ARG A 69 -9.18 -13.52 37.74
N HIS A 70 -8.47 -13.79 38.83
CA HIS A 70 -8.94 -13.53 40.20
C HIS A 70 -8.21 -12.38 40.87
N ASP A 71 -6.97 -12.06 40.49
CA ASP A 71 -6.16 -10.99 41.12
C ASP A 71 -5.16 -10.38 40.11
N LYS A 72 -5.71 -9.87 39.04
CA LYS A 72 -4.97 -9.27 37.97
C LYS A 72 -4.03 -8.13 38.41
N LYS A 73 -4.53 -7.29 39.37
CA LYS A 73 -3.76 -6.16 39.87
C LYS A 73 -2.49 -6.60 40.59
N TRP A 74 -2.61 -7.56 41.48
CA TRP A 74 -1.47 -8.13 42.20
C TRP A 74 -0.48 -8.78 41.22
N LEU A 75 -0.98 -9.57 40.28
CA LEU A 75 -0.16 -10.25 39.27
C LEU A 75 0.75 -9.25 38.52
N PHE A 76 0.17 -8.20 37.95
CA PHE A 76 0.94 -7.24 37.17
C PHE A 76 1.89 -6.38 37.99
N ASN A 77 1.63 -6.18 39.26
CA ASN A 77 2.54 -5.48 40.18
C ASN A 77 3.77 -6.30 40.56
N ASN A 78 3.67 -7.64 40.52
CA ASN A 78 4.74 -8.55 40.93
C ASN A 78 5.48 -9.21 39.75
N LEU A 79 4.98 -9.08 38.52
CA LEU A 79 5.69 -9.58 37.34
C LEU A 79 6.94 -8.74 37.02
N PRO A 80 7.99 -9.34 36.45
CA PRO A 80 9.17 -8.61 35.96
C PRO A 80 8.79 -7.39 35.11
N ILE A 81 9.58 -6.34 35.18
CA ILE A 81 9.37 -5.15 34.36
C ILE A 81 9.41 -5.59 32.89
N ASN A 82 8.44 -5.11 32.10
CA ASN A 82 8.46 -5.33 30.66
C ASN A 82 9.78 -4.80 30.09
N GLN A 83 10.69 -5.69 29.71
CA GLN A 83 11.83 -5.27 28.94
C GLN A 83 11.29 -4.71 27.63
N ILE A 84 11.31 -3.40 27.48
CA ILE A 84 11.02 -2.74 26.21
C ILE A 84 12.08 -3.26 25.26
N LYS A 85 11.74 -4.28 24.47
CA LYS A 85 12.61 -4.67 23.35
C LYS A 85 12.83 -3.40 22.56
N GLY A 86 14.08 -2.95 22.49
CA GLY A 86 14.45 -1.75 21.74
C GLY A 86 13.74 -1.78 20.39
N LYS A 87 13.30 -0.63 19.90
CA LYS A 87 12.63 -0.55 18.59
C LYS A 87 13.42 -1.43 17.62
N PRO A 88 12.75 -2.36 16.92
CA PRO A 88 13.45 -3.22 15.97
C PRO A 88 14.28 -2.29 15.06
N LYS A 89 15.60 -2.55 14.98
CA LYS A 89 16.47 -1.80 14.06
C LYS A 89 15.79 -1.84 12.70
N ALA A 90 15.68 -0.69 12.05
CA ALA A 90 15.09 -0.61 10.73
C ALA A 90 15.82 -1.64 9.83
N THR A 91 15.15 -2.75 9.53
CA THR A 91 15.73 -3.88 8.78
C THR A 91 15.94 -3.53 7.32
N VAL A 92 15.41 -2.38 6.86
CA VAL A 92 15.39 -1.93 5.48
C VAL A 92 16.19 -0.64 5.36
N ASP A 93 17.24 -0.68 4.58
CA ASP A 93 17.97 0.50 4.12
C ASP A 93 17.15 1.18 3.01
N TRP A 94 16.44 2.24 3.37
CA TRP A 94 15.58 2.99 2.46
C TRP A 94 16.37 3.87 1.49
N GLU A 95 17.54 4.35 1.88
CA GLU A 95 18.40 5.18 1.05
C GLU A 95 18.98 4.38 -0.13
N SER A 96 19.56 3.22 0.16
CA SER A 96 20.03 2.28 -0.86
C SER A 96 18.90 1.84 -1.78
N ARG A 97 17.72 1.58 -1.23
CA ARG A 97 16.53 1.18 -1.99
C ARG A 97 16.01 2.30 -2.88
N ASP A 98 16.06 3.56 -2.44
CA ASP A 98 15.66 4.72 -3.25
C ASP A 98 16.56 4.88 -4.47
N CYS A 99 17.87 4.76 -4.31
CA CYS A 99 18.84 4.78 -5.41
C CYS A 99 18.60 3.63 -6.42
N GLU A 100 18.33 2.42 -5.90
CA GLU A 100 18.02 1.25 -6.72
C GLU A 100 16.74 1.48 -7.55
N TYR A 101 15.67 1.95 -6.91
CA TYR A 101 14.38 2.18 -7.59
C TYR A 101 14.47 3.31 -8.59
N TYR A 102 15.17 4.41 -8.24
CA TYR A 102 15.45 5.51 -9.18
C TYR A 102 16.08 5.00 -10.48
N SER A 103 17.15 4.21 -10.36
CA SER A 103 17.88 3.67 -11.51
C SER A 103 17.01 2.73 -12.37
N LYS A 104 16.26 1.83 -11.70
CA LYS A 104 15.35 0.89 -12.39
C LYS A 104 14.20 1.60 -13.11
N ILE A 105 13.62 2.62 -12.48
CA ILE A 105 12.52 3.39 -13.06
C ILE A 105 13.00 4.21 -14.24
N LYS A 106 14.18 4.86 -14.15
CA LYS A 106 14.76 5.62 -15.25
C LYS A 106 14.97 4.75 -16.49
N ARG A 107 15.58 3.58 -16.31
CA ARG A 107 15.78 2.61 -17.40
C ARG A 107 14.47 2.14 -18.01
N LEU A 108 13.50 1.77 -17.17
CA LEU A 108 12.18 1.34 -17.65
C LEU A 108 11.46 2.46 -18.41
N TYR A 109 11.60 3.71 -17.96
CA TYR A 109 11.04 4.87 -18.66
C TYR A 109 11.60 5.03 -20.06
N GLU A 110 12.92 4.92 -20.23
CA GLU A 110 13.59 4.95 -21.53
C GLU A 110 13.08 3.83 -22.46
N GLU A 111 12.91 2.61 -21.92
CA GLU A 111 12.32 1.49 -22.67
C GLU A 111 10.86 1.76 -23.07
N LEU A 112 10.05 2.35 -22.19
CA LEU A 112 8.62 2.61 -22.43
C LEU A 112 8.39 3.70 -23.49
N ILE A 113 9.27 4.71 -23.56
CA ILE A 113 9.18 5.77 -24.56
C ILE A 113 9.49 5.24 -25.96
N MET A 114 10.40 4.28 -26.07
CA MET A 114 10.83 3.71 -27.36
C MET A 114 9.86 2.68 -27.94
N LEU A 115 8.79 2.34 -27.24
CA LEU A 115 7.81 1.37 -27.73
C LEU A 115 7.05 1.88 -28.96
N ASP A 116 6.97 1.09 -29.99
CA ASP A 116 6.16 1.38 -31.19
C ASP A 116 4.67 1.52 -30.86
N LYS A 117 4.19 0.79 -29.86
CA LYS A 117 2.84 0.94 -29.32
C LYS A 117 2.91 1.61 -27.94
N PRO A 118 2.75 2.92 -27.86
CA PRO A 118 2.84 3.65 -26.62
C PRO A 118 1.85 3.17 -25.57
N VAL A 119 2.35 2.95 -24.36
CA VAL A 119 1.56 2.63 -23.17
C VAL A 119 1.62 3.81 -22.22
N ARG A 120 0.48 4.22 -21.67
CA ARG A 120 0.45 5.33 -20.70
C ARG A 120 1.35 5.04 -19.51
N ILE A 121 2.29 5.94 -19.23
CA ILE A 121 3.26 5.82 -18.15
C ILE A 121 2.60 6.33 -16.86
N THR A 122 2.35 5.41 -15.93
CA THR A 122 1.74 5.70 -14.61
C THR A 122 2.52 4.97 -13.51
N ILE A 123 2.39 5.43 -12.27
CA ILE A 123 3.00 4.76 -11.11
C ILE A 123 2.61 3.26 -11.08
N SER A 124 1.34 2.95 -11.39
CA SER A 124 0.86 1.57 -11.40
C SER A 124 1.53 0.72 -12.49
N VAL A 125 1.73 1.26 -13.70
CA VAL A 125 2.41 0.56 -14.79
C VAL A 125 3.87 0.29 -14.43
N ILE A 126 4.57 1.33 -13.95
CA ILE A 126 5.96 1.24 -13.51
C ILE A 126 6.08 0.22 -12.37
N GLY A 127 5.27 0.38 -11.33
CA GLY A 127 5.31 -0.48 -10.15
C GLY A 127 5.02 -1.94 -10.44
N LYS A 128 4.07 -2.23 -11.35
CA LYS A 128 3.74 -3.60 -11.77
C LYS A 128 4.86 -4.21 -12.60
N ARG A 129 5.43 -3.48 -13.57
CA ARG A 129 6.50 -4.00 -14.41
C ARG A 129 7.78 -4.31 -13.62
N LEU A 130 8.09 -3.50 -12.62
CA LEU A 130 9.25 -3.69 -11.75
C LEU A 130 8.98 -4.58 -10.52
N GLY A 131 7.73 -4.97 -10.27
CA GLY A 131 7.36 -5.74 -9.07
C GLY A 131 7.47 -4.96 -7.75
N ILE A 132 7.46 -3.62 -7.80
CA ILE A 132 7.65 -2.74 -6.64
C ILE A 132 6.41 -1.92 -6.27
N LEU A 133 5.26 -2.18 -6.88
CA LEU A 133 4.05 -1.37 -6.72
C LEU A 133 3.68 -1.17 -5.25
N SER A 134 3.69 -2.23 -4.46
CA SER A 134 3.36 -2.18 -3.03
C SER A 134 4.28 -1.24 -2.23
N ASN A 135 5.56 -1.16 -2.60
CA ASN A 135 6.51 -0.25 -1.97
C ASN A 135 6.25 1.20 -2.38
N LEU A 136 5.93 1.44 -3.66
CA LEU A 136 5.58 2.78 -4.14
C LEU A 136 4.29 3.30 -3.51
N GLU A 137 3.29 2.44 -3.28
CA GLU A 137 2.03 2.82 -2.65
C GLU A 137 2.16 3.11 -1.14
N LYS A 138 2.99 2.32 -0.42
CA LYS A 138 3.04 2.36 1.05
C LYS A 138 4.19 3.19 1.62
N HIS A 139 5.26 3.36 0.87
CA HIS A 139 6.53 3.88 1.39
C HIS A 139 7.17 4.94 0.48
N LEU A 140 6.38 5.60 -0.37
CA LEU A 140 6.88 6.64 -1.27
C LEU A 140 7.44 7.86 -0.51
N ASP A 141 6.98 8.07 0.71
CA ASP A 141 7.50 9.06 1.65
C ASP A 141 8.97 8.83 2.03
N LYS A 142 9.43 7.57 1.99
CA LYS A 142 10.81 7.15 2.30
C LYS A 142 11.72 7.08 1.07
N LEU A 143 11.20 7.42 -0.10
CA LEU A 143 11.86 7.31 -1.41
C LEU A 143 11.85 8.67 -2.13
N PRO A 144 12.55 9.70 -1.63
CA PRO A 144 12.45 11.06 -2.13
C PRO A 144 12.91 11.22 -3.58
N GLN A 145 14.01 10.57 -3.99
CA GLN A 145 14.53 10.64 -5.38
C GLN A 145 13.57 9.93 -6.34
N THR A 146 13.10 8.74 -5.97
CA THR A 146 12.09 7.99 -6.72
C THR A 146 10.79 8.78 -6.86
N LYS A 147 10.32 9.42 -5.79
CA LYS A 147 9.11 10.25 -5.80
C LYS A 147 9.22 11.40 -6.79
N LYS A 148 10.35 12.11 -6.79
CA LYS A 148 10.60 13.21 -7.74
C LYS A 148 10.60 12.69 -9.17
N LEU A 149 11.35 11.62 -9.44
CA LEU A 149 11.41 11.02 -10.78
C LEU A 149 10.02 10.58 -11.25
N LEU A 150 9.22 9.93 -10.40
CA LEU A 150 7.86 9.54 -10.76
C LEU A 150 6.97 10.71 -11.12
N THR A 151 7.12 11.86 -10.45
CA THR A 151 6.39 13.08 -10.81
C THR A 151 6.75 13.58 -12.21
N ASP A 152 8.04 13.47 -12.58
CA ASP A 152 8.55 13.95 -13.86
C ASP A 152 8.19 13.02 -15.03
N VAL A 153 8.15 11.69 -14.80
CA VAL A 153 7.97 10.68 -15.86
C VAL A 153 6.54 10.20 -16.04
N THR A 154 5.65 10.39 -15.04
CA THR A 154 4.26 9.95 -15.15
C THR A 154 3.43 10.91 -15.98
N GLU A 155 2.52 10.34 -16.78
CA GLU A 155 1.74 11.08 -17.75
C GLU A 155 0.28 11.26 -17.30
N THR A 156 -0.25 12.44 -17.52
CA THR A 156 -1.69 12.67 -17.59
C THR A 156 -2.29 11.97 -18.80
N THR A 157 -3.61 11.86 -18.85
CA THR A 157 -4.30 11.27 -20.01
C THR A 157 -4.02 12.08 -21.28
N GLN A 158 -4.01 13.40 -21.16
CA GLN A 158 -3.73 14.32 -22.29
C GLN A 158 -2.31 14.17 -22.82
N GLN A 159 -1.31 14.16 -21.95
CA GLN A 159 0.10 13.96 -22.33
C GLN A 159 0.31 12.63 -23.05
N PHE A 160 -0.28 11.56 -22.52
CA PHE A 160 -0.23 10.25 -23.18
C PHE A 160 -0.88 10.26 -24.56
N GLN A 161 -2.04 10.90 -24.72
CA GLN A 161 -2.72 11.00 -26.01
C GLN A 161 -1.90 11.79 -27.03
N ILE A 162 -1.28 12.90 -26.61
CA ILE A 162 -0.36 13.67 -27.48
C ILE A 162 0.80 12.79 -27.92
N ARG A 163 1.51 12.15 -26.98
CA ARG A 163 2.65 11.29 -27.32
C ARG A 163 2.25 10.15 -28.27
N ARG A 164 1.12 9.50 -28.01
CA ARG A 164 0.59 8.44 -28.88
C ARG A 164 0.28 8.93 -30.29
N CYS A 165 -0.35 10.10 -30.43
CA CYS A 165 -0.61 10.71 -31.74
C CYS A 165 0.69 11.12 -32.45
N CYS A 166 1.67 11.68 -31.74
CA CYS A 166 2.97 12.00 -32.30
C CYS A 166 3.71 10.76 -32.83
N THR A 167 3.62 9.61 -32.11
CA THR A 167 4.20 8.36 -32.61
C THR A 167 3.54 7.92 -33.92
N ILE A 168 2.20 8.04 -34.03
CA ILE A 168 1.47 7.72 -35.27
C ILE A 168 1.87 8.67 -36.40
N ILE A 169 1.98 9.97 -36.13
CA ILE A 169 2.46 10.96 -37.11
C ILE A 169 3.86 10.59 -37.60
N ASN A 170 4.79 10.28 -36.70
CA ASN A 170 6.16 9.87 -37.06
C ASN A 170 6.18 8.60 -37.92
N GLN A 171 5.27 7.65 -37.63
CA GLN A 171 5.15 6.45 -38.46
C GLN A 171 4.65 6.79 -39.86
N MET A 172 3.61 7.62 -40.01
CA MET A 172 3.09 8.05 -41.30
C MET A 172 4.17 8.79 -42.11
N LEU A 173 4.95 9.70 -41.49
CA LEU A 173 6.05 10.39 -42.13
C LEU A 173 7.15 9.41 -42.61
N ARG A 174 7.54 8.44 -41.81
CA ARG A 174 8.52 7.40 -42.19
C ARG A 174 8.03 6.57 -43.37
N GLU A 175 6.75 6.26 -43.41
CA GLU A 175 6.09 5.50 -44.50
C GLU A 175 5.79 6.37 -45.74
N ARG A 176 6.11 7.67 -45.68
CA ARG A 176 5.82 8.68 -46.73
C ARG A 176 4.31 8.80 -47.00
N GLU A 177 3.48 8.49 -46.02
CA GLU A 177 2.04 8.68 -46.13
C GLU A 177 1.65 10.13 -45.81
N PRO A 178 0.63 10.71 -46.51
CA PRO A 178 0.13 12.04 -46.19
C PRO A 178 -0.46 12.05 -44.78
N VAL A 179 0.03 12.96 -43.91
CA VAL A 179 -0.43 13.11 -42.55
C VAL A 179 -1.83 13.71 -42.52
N SER A 180 -2.82 12.95 -42.10
CA SER A 180 -4.19 13.40 -41.90
C SER A 180 -4.58 13.31 -40.44
N LEU A 181 -4.95 14.43 -39.83
CA LEU A 181 -5.37 14.50 -38.42
C LEU A 181 -6.56 13.58 -38.12
N TRP A 182 -7.49 13.41 -39.05
CA TRP A 182 -8.59 12.47 -38.92
C TRP A 182 -8.08 11.01 -38.83
N LYS A 183 -7.11 10.65 -39.69
CA LYS A 183 -6.49 9.30 -39.66
C LYS A 183 -5.74 9.10 -38.34
N VAL A 184 -4.99 10.11 -37.86
CA VAL A 184 -4.30 10.07 -36.57
C VAL A 184 -5.27 9.88 -35.42
N GLN A 185 -6.38 10.62 -35.38
CA GLN A 185 -7.44 10.44 -34.36
C GLN A 185 -7.99 9.02 -34.35
N ARG A 186 -8.29 8.47 -35.53
CA ARG A 186 -8.88 7.13 -35.67
C ARG A 186 -7.91 6.04 -35.22
N ILE A 187 -6.67 6.06 -35.70
CA ILE A 187 -5.63 5.09 -35.31
C ILE A 187 -5.30 5.24 -33.82
N GLY A 188 -5.20 6.49 -33.33
CA GLY A 188 -4.98 6.80 -31.93
C GLY A 188 -6.16 6.43 -31.01
N ALA A 189 -7.32 6.09 -31.57
CA ALA A 189 -8.56 5.82 -30.83
C ALA A 189 -8.87 6.92 -29.79
N VAL A 190 -8.64 8.19 -30.16
CA VAL A 190 -8.88 9.33 -29.28
C VAL A 190 -10.31 9.84 -29.48
N LYS A 191 -11.06 9.93 -28.36
CA LYS A 191 -12.43 10.46 -28.37
C LYS A 191 -12.43 11.91 -28.86
N SER A 192 -13.47 12.30 -29.64
CA SER A 192 -13.53 13.59 -30.33
C SER A 192 -13.30 14.79 -29.40
N HIS A 193 -13.89 14.81 -28.20
CA HIS A 193 -13.70 15.92 -27.26
C HIS A 193 -12.24 16.07 -26.79
N HIS A 194 -11.58 14.96 -26.47
CA HIS A 194 -10.15 15.00 -26.12
C HIS A 194 -9.27 15.31 -27.32
N PHE A 195 -9.65 14.84 -28.51
CA PHE A 195 -8.90 15.15 -29.72
C PHE A 195 -8.95 16.64 -30.05
N TYR A 196 -10.08 17.28 -29.83
CA TYR A 196 -10.20 18.73 -30.01
C TYR A 196 -9.24 19.50 -29.08
N GLU A 197 -9.07 19.08 -27.84
CA GLU A 197 -8.16 19.70 -26.90
C GLU A 197 -6.68 19.56 -27.28
N ILE A 198 -6.29 18.42 -27.86
CA ILE A 198 -4.90 18.14 -28.22
C ILE A 198 -4.54 18.56 -29.67
N LYS A 199 -5.53 18.83 -30.50
CA LYS A 199 -5.33 19.15 -31.93
C LYS A 199 -4.32 20.27 -32.19
N PRO A 200 -4.33 21.42 -31.49
CA PRO A 200 -3.36 22.47 -31.70
C PRO A 200 -1.90 22.02 -31.49
N TYR A 201 -1.68 21.14 -30.49
CA TYR A 201 -0.34 20.58 -30.22
C TYR A 201 0.14 19.66 -31.34
N LEU A 202 -0.79 18.90 -31.95
CA LEU A 202 -0.48 18.02 -33.08
C LEU A 202 -0.19 18.80 -34.36
N GLU A 203 -0.94 19.88 -34.62
CA GLU A 203 -0.71 20.78 -35.74
C GLU A 203 0.68 21.43 -35.62
N ALA A 204 1.01 21.96 -34.46
CA ALA A 204 2.35 22.53 -34.21
C ALA A 204 3.47 21.48 -34.40
N TYR A 205 3.24 20.23 -33.93
CA TYR A 205 4.19 19.12 -34.10
C TYR A 205 4.42 18.78 -35.57
N ILE A 206 3.36 18.73 -36.39
CA ILE A 206 3.45 18.43 -37.82
C ILE A 206 4.24 19.53 -38.53
N ASN A 207 3.93 20.81 -38.27
CA ASN A 207 4.63 21.94 -38.85
C ASN A 207 6.14 21.92 -38.53
N MET A 208 6.47 21.66 -37.26
CA MET A 208 7.88 21.55 -36.85
C MET A 208 8.62 20.42 -37.60
N LYS A 209 7.96 19.28 -37.82
CA LYS A 209 8.57 18.15 -38.56
C LYS A 209 8.78 18.48 -40.06
N GLN A 210 7.82 19.14 -40.70
CA GLN A 210 7.92 19.55 -42.08
C GLN A 210 9.03 20.61 -42.32
N GLU A 211 9.23 21.52 -41.37
CA GLU A 211 10.31 22.48 -41.40
C GLU A 211 11.69 21.80 -41.34
N VAL A 212 11.86 20.81 -40.48
CA VAL A 212 13.12 20.03 -40.34
C VAL A 212 13.41 19.28 -41.64
N ASP A 213 12.40 18.55 -42.18
CA ASP A 213 12.58 17.81 -43.44
C ASP A 213 12.98 18.73 -44.62
N ASN A 214 12.38 19.93 -44.69
CA ASN A 214 12.77 20.95 -45.72
C ASN A 214 14.18 21.47 -45.52
N TYR A 215 14.67 21.62 -44.29
CA TYR A 215 16.05 22.08 -44.01
C TYR A 215 17.07 21.03 -44.43
N GLU A 216 16.81 19.75 -44.19
CA GLU A 216 17.72 18.66 -44.58
C GLU A 216 17.81 18.52 -46.10
N LEU A 217 16.73 18.80 -46.86
CA LEU A 217 16.70 18.75 -48.31
C LEU A 217 17.43 19.95 -48.96
N THR A 218 17.55 21.08 -48.24
CA THR A 218 18.24 22.28 -48.78
C THR A 218 19.73 22.32 -48.47
N THR A 219 20.19 21.44 -47.56
CA THR A 219 21.60 21.37 -47.13
C THR A 219 22.34 20.14 -47.65
N SER A 220 21.66 19.28 -48.42
CA SER A 220 22.24 18.09 -49.08
C SER A 220 22.46 18.35 -50.55
#